data_a9547558037ce3c1c0b73acbb1699b2d
#
_entry.id   a9547558037ce3c1c0b73acbb1699b2d
#
_cell.length_a   1.000
_cell.length_b   1.000
_cell.length_c   1.000
_cell.angle_alpha   90.00
_cell.angle_beta   90.00
_cell.angle_gamma   90.00
#
_symmetry.space_group_name_H-M   'P 1'
#
loop_
_entity.id
_entity.type
_entity.pdbx_description
1 polymer ?
#
loop_
_entity_poly.entity_id
_entity_poly.type
_entity_poly.pdbx_seq_one_letter_code
_entity_poly.pdbx_strand_id
1 'polypeptide(L)'
;MYKNLSFALLIAFCSILSITSCKKHQDAPATFIIDKEITLNNLIPSAKDSIFVPRSQLTANLAVYANTRGMGVNMKRLYIFYRTLDNSASPGNYQSYQVSGFSKDANNNFYYPIPSGYEDSIDYEITVTLRANNPSAIRDEFYFVYTTDADYAGAPSTSNVLLGAAQIYVIYGKLYEYKGYKISNYAPYYYATPINVNSAFDIVDMVYKNPAVDPASDIDIAENTDNSPLFLGKFESYNGTTFVKADSSFPYGNATDSDIAHYFSLGTPFVTTPDSIGIGDIYLVQLRGDPTQHAIIKITYIKPENGKTGPGYDNEYFLFNIKK
;
A
#
# COMPACT_ATOMS: atom_id res chain seq x y z
N MET A 1 1.76 -32.54 -65.89
CA MET A 1 2.90 -32.02 -65.09
C MET A 1 2.70 -30.58 -64.55
N TYR A 2 1.64 -29.85 -64.91
CA TYR A 2 1.41 -28.46 -64.52
C TYR A 2 0.50 -28.28 -63.28
N LYS A 3 -0.24 -29.31 -62.87
CA LYS A 3 -1.13 -29.21 -61.67
C LYS A 3 -0.38 -29.16 -60.32
N ASN A 4 0.78 -29.78 -60.24
CA ASN A 4 1.56 -29.83 -58.99
C ASN A 4 2.40 -28.56 -58.77
N LEU A 5 2.69 -27.81 -59.85
CA LEU A 5 3.45 -26.55 -59.75
C LEU A 5 2.60 -25.41 -59.16
N SER A 6 1.31 -25.38 -59.52
CA SER A 6 0.38 -24.37 -58.99
C SER A 6 0.08 -24.56 -57.49
N PHE A 7 0.06 -25.81 -57.03
CA PHE A 7 -0.18 -26.08 -55.60
C PHE A 7 1.04 -25.74 -54.73
N ALA A 8 2.24 -26.01 -55.22
CA ALA A 8 3.48 -25.64 -54.54
C ALA A 8 3.68 -24.10 -54.49
N LEU A 9 3.26 -23.38 -55.52
CA LEU A 9 3.33 -21.92 -55.54
C LEU A 9 2.30 -21.29 -54.59
N LEU A 10 1.11 -21.90 -54.42
CA LEU A 10 0.10 -21.42 -53.52
C LEU A 10 0.50 -21.63 -52.05
N ILE A 11 1.14 -22.74 -51.71
CA ILE A 11 1.66 -23.00 -50.39
C ILE A 11 2.83 -22.05 -50.04
N ALA A 12 3.72 -21.80 -50.98
CA ALA A 12 4.81 -20.84 -50.81
C ALA A 12 4.29 -19.40 -50.63
N PHE A 13 3.23 -19.02 -51.35
CA PHE A 13 2.63 -17.68 -51.23
C PHE A 13 1.87 -17.52 -49.89
N CYS A 14 1.18 -18.56 -49.41
CA CYS A 14 0.54 -18.54 -48.10
C CYS A 14 1.56 -18.54 -46.93
N SER A 15 2.72 -19.19 -47.11
CA SER A 15 3.78 -19.14 -46.08
C SER A 15 4.51 -17.81 -46.04
N ILE A 16 4.58 -17.07 -47.14
CA ILE A 16 5.17 -15.71 -47.15
C ILE A 16 4.20 -14.68 -46.59
N LEU A 17 2.88 -14.85 -46.76
CA LEU A 17 1.87 -13.96 -46.19
C LEU A 17 1.69 -14.14 -44.68
N SER A 18 2.04 -15.31 -44.13
CA SER A 18 2.01 -15.54 -42.68
C SER A 18 3.21 -14.97 -41.92
N ILE A 19 4.27 -14.51 -42.61
CA ILE A 19 5.46 -13.92 -41.99
C ILE A 19 5.38 -12.40 -41.87
N THR A 20 4.45 -11.75 -42.59
CA THR A 20 4.34 -10.27 -42.55
C THR A 20 3.20 -9.74 -41.67
N SER A 21 2.50 -10.61 -40.95
CA SER A 21 1.33 -10.24 -40.12
C SER A 21 1.55 -10.45 -38.62
N CYS A 22 2.75 -10.34 -38.13
CA CYS A 22 2.98 -10.18 -36.69
C CYS A 22 4.18 -9.25 -36.51
N LYS A 23 3.98 -7.96 -36.65
CA LYS A 23 4.57 -7.10 -35.63
C LYS A 23 3.86 -7.49 -34.35
N LYS A 24 4.34 -8.53 -33.66
CA LYS A 24 4.12 -8.66 -32.24
C LYS A 24 4.43 -7.29 -31.68
N HIS A 25 3.44 -6.61 -31.13
CA HIS A 25 3.67 -5.86 -29.92
C HIS A 25 4.63 -6.77 -29.13
N GLN A 26 5.83 -6.30 -28.87
CA GLN A 26 6.67 -6.93 -27.88
C GLN A 26 5.86 -6.71 -26.61
N ASP A 27 5.06 -7.72 -26.24
CA ASP A 27 4.40 -7.71 -24.95
C ASP A 27 5.51 -7.42 -23.95
N ALA A 28 5.36 -6.35 -23.21
CA ALA A 28 6.21 -6.07 -22.07
C ALA A 28 6.34 -7.38 -21.31
N PRO A 29 7.52 -7.74 -20.81
CA PRO A 29 7.71 -9.01 -20.13
C PRO A 29 6.56 -9.16 -19.13
N ALA A 30 5.93 -10.34 -19.10
CA ALA A 30 4.69 -10.64 -18.38
C ALA A 30 4.72 -10.31 -16.86
N THR A 31 5.85 -9.82 -16.37
CA THR A 31 6.12 -9.40 -14.98
C THR A 31 6.20 -7.88 -14.80
N PHE A 32 6.08 -7.08 -15.87
CA PHE A 32 6.12 -5.62 -15.74
C PHE A 32 4.72 -5.11 -15.37
N ILE A 33 4.57 -4.65 -14.14
CA ILE A 33 3.34 -4.05 -13.62
C ILE A 33 3.63 -2.58 -13.38
N ILE A 34 2.79 -1.69 -13.94
CA ILE A 34 2.84 -0.26 -13.62
C ILE A 34 2.10 -0.05 -12.33
N ASP A 35 2.82 0.26 -11.26
CA ASP A 35 2.24 0.50 -9.94
C ASP A 35 1.55 1.87 -9.88
N LYS A 36 2.06 2.83 -10.65
CA LYS A 36 1.48 4.17 -10.73
C LYS A 36 1.71 4.82 -12.09
N GLU A 37 0.62 5.30 -12.65
CA GLU A 37 0.60 6.15 -13.84
C GLU A 37 0.02 7.52 -13.51
N ILE A 38 0.58 8.56 -14.12
CA ILE A 38 0.08 9.93 -14.02
C ILE A 38 0.10 10.60 -15.40
N THR A 39 -0.96 11.32 -15.73
CA THR A 39 -1.10 11.98 -17.01
C THR A 39 -0.93 13.49 -16.88
N LEU A 40 -0.08 14.07 -17.73
CA LEU A 40 0.12 15.51 -17.88
C LEU A 40 -0.41 15.97 -19.24
N ASN A 41 -1.69 16.32 -19.29
CA ASN A 41 -2.31 16.89 -20.50
C ASN A 41 -1.91 18.35 -20.66
N ASN A 42 -1.26 18.69 -21.78
CA ASN A 42 -0.74 20.03 -22.06
C ASN A 42 0.22 20.55 -20.97
N LEU A 43 0.76 19.67 -20.15
CA LEU A 43 1.71 19.92 -19.06
C LEU A 43 1.28 21.01 -18.03
N ILE A 44 0.01 21.37 -17.99
CA ILE A 44 -0.54 22.40 -17.10
C ILE A 44 -1.82 21.87 -16.46
N PRO A 45 -1.92 21.94 -15.12
CA PRO A 45 -0.90 22.19 -14.12
C PRO A 45 -0.05 20.96 -13.82
N SER A 46 0.95 21.09 -12.95
CA SER A 46 1.71 19.95 -12.47
C SER A 46 0.80 18.95 -11.75
N ALA A 47 0.88 17.67 -12.13
CA ALA A 47 0.08 16.61 -11.53
C ALA A 47 0.80 16.01 -10.32
N LYS A 48 0.02 15.60 -9.30
CA LYS A 48 0.53 14.90 -8.11
C LYS A 48 -0.32 13.68 -7.83
N ASP A 49 0.33 12.59 -7.49
CA ASP A 49 -0.36 11.38 -7.05
C ASP A 49 0.50 10.54 -6.09
N SER A 50 -0.06 9.48 -5.54
CA SER A 50 0.63 8.62 -4.59
C SER A 50 0.23 7.16 -4.73
N ILE A 51 1.18 6.28 -4.37
CA ILE A 51 0.94 4.87 -4.14
C ILE A 51 1.37 4.52 -2.71
N PHE A 52 0.71 3.51 -2.15
CA PHE A 52 1.06 2.95 -0.86
C PHE A 52 1.65 1.56 -1.07
N VAL A 53 2.83 1.33 -0.55
CA VAL A 53 3.55 0.05 -0.71
C VAL A 53 3.94 -0.54 0.65
N PRO A 54 3.97 -1.87 0.78
CA PRO A 54 4.51 -2.50 1.97
C PRO A 54 6.02 -2.28 2.07
N ARG A 55 6.57 -2.35 3.29
CA ARG A 55 8.03 -2.19 3.50
C ARG A 55 8.87 -3.27 2.84
N SER A 56 8.29 -4.40 2.50
CA SER A 56 8.96 -5.48 1.76
C SER A 56 9.14 -5.19 0.27
N GLN A 57 8.45 -4.19 -0.27
CA GLN A 57 8.53 -3.85 -1.69
C GLN A 57 9.74 -2.93 -1.93
N LEU A 58 10.73 -3.41 -2.67
CA LEU A 58 11.99 -2.70 -2.92
C LEU A 58 12.05 -1.98 -4.27
N THR A 59 11.05 -2.16 -5.11
CA THR A 59 10.94 -1.49 -6.41
C THR A 59 9.51 -1.06 -6.68
N ALA A 60 9.34 -0.02 -7.52
CA ALA A 60 8.05 0.38 -8.04
C ALA A 60 8.17 0.69 -9.54
N ASN A 61 7.10 0.43 -10.29
CA ASN A 61 7.00 0.81 -11.70
C ASN A 61 6.15 2.07 -11.80
N LEU A 62 6.74 3.12 -12.30
CA LEU A 62 6.12 4.42 -12.43
C LEU A 62 6.00 4.78 -13.92
N ALA A 63 4.86 5.35 -14.31
CA ALA A 63 4.63 5.84 -15.66
C ALA A 63 4.15 7.28 -15.63
N VAL A 64 4.65 8.08 -16.58
CA VAL A 64 4.17 9.44 -16.80
C VAL A 64 3.90 9.65 -18.28
N TYR A 65 2.63 9.80 -18.61
CA TYR A 65 2.22 10.26 -19.92
C TYR A 65 2.20 11.78 -19.94
N ALA A 66 2.90 12.37 -20.93
CA ALA A 66 2.95 13.82 -21.10
C ALA A 66 2.68 14.20 -22.56
N ASN A 67 1.94 15.30 -22.76
CA ASN A 67 1.74 15.87 -24.09
C ASN A 67 1.75 17.40 -24.08
N THR A 68 2.19 17.97 -25.21
CA THR A 68 2.20 19.40 -25.49
C THR A 68 1.40 19.76 -26.75
N ARG A 69 0.48 18.86 -27.16
CA ARG A 69 -0.31 19.06 -28.38
C ARG A 69 -1.09 20.36 -28.34
N GLY A 70 -0.91 21.20 -29.35
CA GLY A 70 -1.56 22.49 -29.41
C GLY A 70 -0.90 23.62 -28.63
N MET A 71 0.20 23.36 -27.88
CA MET A 71 0.94 24.40 -27.16
C MET A 71 1.99 25.12 -28.01
N GLY A 72 2.33 24.60 -29.20
CA GLY A 72 3.37 25.16 -30.08
C GLY A 72 4.80 25.02 -29.51
N VAL A 73 5.00 24.14 -28.54
CA VAL A 73 6.29 23.85 -27.92
C VAL A 73 6.53 22.33 -27.91
N ASN A 74 7.79 21.95 -27.94
CA ASN A 74 8.22 20.56 -27.94
C ASN A 74 8.99 20.24 -26.67
N MET A 75 8.70 19.08 -26.08
CA MET A 75 9.48 18.50 -25.00
C MET A 75 10.79 17.93 -25.58
N LYS A 76 11.92 18.32 -25.05
CA LYS A 76 13.23 17.83 -25.49
C LYS A 76 13.94 17.00 -24.44
N ARG A 77 13.67 17.28 -23.17
CA ARG A 77 14.35 16.61 -22.06
C ARG A 77 13.35 16.26 -20.96
N LEU A 78 13.50 15.06 -20.41
CA LEU A 78 12.84 14.62 -19.19
C LEU A 78 13.89 14.48 -18.08
N TYR A 79 13.77 15.22 -17.02
CA TYR A 79 14.54 15.06 -15.80
C TYR A 79 13.73 14.28 -14.79
N ILE A 80 14.41 13.44 -14.01
CA ILE A 80 13.81 12.77 -12.86
C ILE A 80 14.64 13.15 -11.64
N PHE A 81 13.98 13.75 -10.67
CA PHE A 81 14.58 14.04 -9.38
C PHE A 81 13.89 13.20 -8.31
N TYR A 82 14.63 12.87 -7.27
CA TYR A 82 14.08 12.10 -6.16
C TYR A 82 14.62 12.57 -4.82
N ARG A 83 13.87 12.29 -3.78
CA ARG A 83 14.32 12.36 -2.39
C ARG A 83 13.56 11.35 -1.56
N THR A 84 14.18 10.93 -0.45
CA THR A 84 13.52 10.16 0.59
C THR A 84 13.15 11.10 1.73
N LEU A 85 11.92 11.04 2.19
CA LEU A 85 11.50 11.61 3.46
C LEU A 85 11.60 10.56 4.54
N ASP A 86 12.17 10.97 5.67
CA ASP A 86 12.22 10.19 6.90
C ASP A 86 11.57 10.99 8.05
N ASN A 87 11.60 10.42 9.25
CA ASN A 87 11.08 11.06 10.46
C ASN A 87 11.89 12.28 10.93
N SER A 88 12.91 12.71 10.17
CA SER A 88 13.67 13.92 10.50
C SER A 88 12.87 15.20 10.19
N ALA A 89 13.12 16.25 10.97
CA ALA A 89 12.42 17.52 10.84
C ALA A 89 12.71 18.29 9.54
N SER A 90 13.73 17.87 8.78
CA SER A 90 14.14 18.56 7.54
C SER A 90 14.21 17.58 6.38
N PRO A 91 13.32 17.69 5.39
CA PRO A 91 13.42 16.89 4.18
C PRO A 91 14.74 17.19 3.45
N GLY A 92 15.44 16.15 3.04
CA GLY A 92 16.63 16.28 2.20
C GLY A 92 16.32 17.00 0.88
N ASN A 93 17.36 17.52 0.23
CA ASN A 93 17.22 18.12 -1.09
C ASN A 93 16.91 17.04 -2.15
N TYR A 94 16.19 17.43 -3.19
CA TYR A 94 16.03 16.60 -4.37
C TYR A 94 17.38 16.36 -5.04
N GLN A 95 17.60 15.12 -5.45
CA GLN A 95 18.78 14.68 -6.19
C GLN A 95 18.37 14.23 -7.58
N SER A 96 19.24 14.44 -8.58
CA SER A 96 19.01 13.96 -9.92
C SER A 96 19.09 12.43 -9.95
N TYR A 97 18.05 11.77 -10.44
CA TYR A 97 17.95 10.31 -10.51
C TYR A 97 18.67 9.80 -11.77
N GLN A 98 19.68 8.97 -11.55
CA GLN A 98 20.45 8.42 -12.66
C GLN A 98 19.84 7.11 -13.18
N VAL A 99 19.59 7.06 -14.49
CA VAL A 99 19.14 5.87 -15.19
C VAL A 99 20.09 5.58 -16.35
N SER A 100 20.22 4.33 -16.72
CA SER A 100 20.99 3.95 -17.92
C SER A 100 20.41 4.65 -19.15
N GLY A 101 21.27 5.22 -19.99
CA GLY A 101 20.85 5.97 -21.20
C GLY A 101 20.55 7.44 -20.96
N PHE A 102 20.63 7.94 -19.72
CA PHE A 102 20.53 9.38 -19.46
C PHE A 102 21.83 10.11 -19.82
N SER A 103 21.66 11.33 -20.32
CA SER A 103 22.73 12.31 -20.56
C SER A 103 22.85 13.25 -19.37
N LYS A 104 23.94 14.02 -19.28
CA LYS A 104 24.12 15.09 -18.29
C LYS A 104 24.02 16.46 -18.96
N ASP A 105 23.36 17.39 -18.27
CA ASP A 105 23.36 18.80 -18.65
C ASP A 105 24.56 19.57 -18.02
N ALA A 106 24.66 20.86 -18.30
CA ALA A 106 25.71 21.71 -17.76
C ALA A 106 25.66 21.88 -16.22
N ASN A 107 24.51 21.61 -15.60
CA ASN A 107 24.32 21.62 -14.14
C ASN A 107 24.62 20.26 -13.50
N ASN A 108 25.15 19.28 -14.27
CA ASN A 108 25.36 17.90 -13.87
C ASN A 108 24.07 17.11 -13.52
N ASN A 109 22.89 17.58 -13.90
CA ASN A 109 21.66 16.85 -13.76
C ASN A 109 21.50 15.82 -14.89
N PHE A 110 20.99 14.62 -14.53
CA PHE A 110 20.71 13.59 -15.51
C PHE A 110 19.35 13.85 -16.17
N TYR A 111 19.29 13.69 -17.50
CA TYR A 111 18.08 13.79 -18.28
C TYR A 111 17.97 12.72 -19.33
N TYR A 112 16.75 12.31 -19.64
CA TYR A 112 16.42 11.51 -20.81
C TYR A 112 16.21 12.42 -22.01
N PRO A 113 17.02 12.32 -23.09
CA PRO A 113 16.76 13.04 -24.32
C PRO A 113 15.53 12.44 -25.00
N ILE A 114 14.48 13.23 -25.14
CA ILE A 114 13.23 12.78 -25.79
C ILE A 114 13.51 12.61 -27.29
N PRO A 115 13.27 11.39 -27.85
CA PRO A 115 13.57 11.13 -29.26
C PRO A 115 12.70 11.98 -30.18
N SER A 116 13.25 12.30 -31.37
CA SER A 116 12.49 12.97 -32.42
C SER A 116 11.24 12.16 -32.80
N GLY A 117 10.10 12.84 -32.87
CA GLY A 117 8.79 12.24 -33.14
C GLY A 117 7.98 11.92 -31.87
N TYR A 118 8.56 12.08 -30.68
CA TYR A 118 7.88 11.95 -29.35
C TYR A 118 7.84 13.27 -28.60
N GLU A 119 8.24 14.35 -29.24
CA GLU A 119 8.43 15.66 -28.60
C GLU A 119 7.13 16.36 -28.23
N ASP A 120 6.02 15.97 -28.84
CA ASP A 120 4.68 16.48 -28.58
C ASP A 120 3.86 15.54 -27.67
N SER A 121 4.30 14.29 -27.52
CA SER A 121 3.60 13.26 -26.73
C SER A 121 4.55 12.10 -26.41
N ILE A 122 4.72 11.83 -25.14
CA ILE A 122 5.56 10.72 -24.66
C ILE A 122 4.90 10.00 -23.49
N ASP A 123 4.96 8.68 -23.53
CA ASP A 123 4.68 7.79 -22.41
C ASP A 123 6.03 7.26 -21.90
N TYR A 124 6.38 7.62 -20.67
CA TYR A 124 7.66 7.27 -20.08
C TYR A 124 7.46 6.39 -18.85
N GLU A 125 7.97 5.17 -18.94
CA GLU A 125 7.90 4.17 -17.89
C GLU A 125 9.28 3.91 -17.29
N ILE A 126 9.32 3.74 -15.98
CA ILE A 126 10.56 3.47 -15.25
C ILE A 126 10.31 2.58 -14.04
N THR A 127 11.22 1.63 -13.83
CA THR A 127 11.33 0.90 -12.56
C THR A 127 12.29 1.66 -11.65
N VAL A 128 11.81 2.08 -10.50
CA VAL A 128 12.61 2.80 -9.50
C VAL A 128 12.93 1.89 -8.32
N THR A 129 14.11 2.09 -7.72
CA THR A 129 14.49 1.43 -6.47
C THR A 129 13.97 2.25 -5.29
N LEU A 130 13.34 1.57 -4.34
CA LEU A 130 12.72 2.15 -3.16
C LEU A 130 13.59 1.93 -1.91
N ARG A 131 13.44 2.81 -0.93
CA ARG A 131 14.04 2.68 0.39
C ARG A 131 13.05 2.18 1.44
N ALA A 132 12.07 1.40 1.03
CA ALA A 132 11.00 0.90 1.88
C ALA A 132 11.51 0.06 3.07
N ASN A 133 12.65 -0.64 2.91
CA ASN A 133 13.30 -1.42 3.96
C ASN A 133 14.03 -0.56 5.02
N ASN A 134 14.16 0.75 4.81
CA ASN A 134 14.66 1.65 5.85
C ASN A 134 13.51 1.99 6.82
N PRO A 135 13.56 1.58 8.09
CA PRO A 135 12.47 1.80 9.04
C PRO A 135 12.18 3.28 9.29
N SER A 136 13.18 4.15 9.12
CA SER A 136 13.02 5.60 9.28
C SER A 136 12.40 6.29 8.06
N ALA A 137 12.41 5.65 6.89
CA ALA A 137 11.84 6.23 5.69
C ALA A 137 10.32 6.19 5.74
N ILE A 138 9.68 7.32 5.45
CA ILE A 138 8.23 7.46 5.36
C ILE A 138 7.78 7.29 3.92
N ARG A 139 8.49 7.92 2.98
CA ARG A 139 8.18 7.86 1.56
C ARG A 139 9.36 8.25 0.69
N ASP A 140 9.35 7.81 -0.55
CA ASP A 140 10.15 8.37 -1.64
C ASP A 140 9.28 9.32 -2.47
N GLU A 141 9.85 10.42 -2.92
CA GLU A 141 9.21 11.39 -3.80
C GLU A 141 9.98 11.44 -5.10
N PHE A 142 9.30 11.12 -6.20
CA PHE A 142 9.83 11.22 -7.56
C PHE A 142 9.19 12.41 -8.27
N TYR A 143 10.03 13.25 -8.88
CA TYR A 143 9.62 14.46 -9.56
C TYR A 143 10.08 14.42 -11.02
N PHE A 144 9.15 14.25 -11.93
CA PHE A 144 9.36 14.17 -13.36
C PHE A 144 9.17 15.56 -13.95
N VAL A 145 10.19 16.10 -14.61
CA VAL A 145 10.21 17.48 -15.13
C VAL A 145 10.48 17.44 -16.63
N TYR A 146 9.55 18.01 -17.39
CA TYR A 146 9.67 18.14 -18.84
C TYR A 146 10.11 19.55 -19.21
N THR A 147 11.11 19.66 -20.07
CA THR A 147 11.68 20.94 -20.47
C THR A 147 11.90 21.01 -21.98
N THR A 148 12.14 22.22 -22.49
CA THR A 148 12.72 22.45 -23.82
C THR A 148 14.17 22.01 -23.83
N ASP A 149 14.91 22.29 -24.93
CA ASP A 149 16.34 21.96 -25.05
C ASP A 149 17.26 22.91 -24.24
N ALA A 150 16.92 23.18 -23.02
CA ALA A 150 17.70 24.00 -22.11
C ALA A 150 17.99 23.26 -20.79
N ASP A 151 19.11 23.61 -20.17
CA ASP A 151 19.51 23.04 -18.90
C ASP A 151 18.56 23.45 -17.77
N TYR A 152 18.28 22.52 -16.87
CA TYR A 152 17.39 22.72 -15.73
C TYR A 152 18.17 22.85 -14.43
N ALA A 153 17.98 23.95 -13.70
CA ALA A 153 18.81 24.29 -12.55
C ALA A 153 18.54 23.40 -11.30
N GLY A 154 17.47 22.64 -11.29
CA GLY A 154 17.12 21.72 -10.19
C GLY A 154 15.64 21.73 -9.86
N ALA A 155 15.19 20.68 -9.20
CA ALA A 155 13.78 20.50 -8.81
C ALA A 155 13.59 20.75 -7.30
N PRO A 156 12.35 21.16 -6.91
CA PRO A 156 11.34 21.81 -7.72
C PRO A 156 11.67 23.31 -7.87
N SER A 157 11.86 23.78 -9.07
CA SER A 157 12.10 25.20 -9.34
C SER A 157 11.14 25.74 -10.38
N THR A 158 10.79 27.02 -10.28
CA THR A 158 10.08 27.76 -11.32
C THR A 158 11.11 28.27 -12.34
N SER A 159 11.37 27.49 -13.37
CA SER A 159 12.25 27.89 -14.45
C SER A 159 11.42 28.19 -15.71
N ASN A 160 11.83 29.20 -16.48
CA ASN A 160 11.20 29.52 -17.78
C ASN A 160 11.33 28.39 -18.81
N VAL A 161 12.18 27.40 -18.55
CA VAL A 161 12.36 26.21 -19.41
C VAL A 161 11.45 25.05 -19.01
N LEU A 162 10.78 25.12 -17.84
CA LEU A 162 9.84 24.13 -17.37
C LEU A 162 8.57 24.18 -18.21
N LEU A 163 8.26 23.09 -18.89
CA LEU A 163 6.99 22.88 -19.61
C LEU A 163 5.91 22.29 -18.69
N GLY A 164 6.30 21.43 -17.80
CA GLY A 164 5.40 20.81 -16.83
C GLY A 164 6.12 19.80 -15.96
N ALA A 165 5.43 19.35 -14.90
CA ALA A 165 5.98 18.39 -13.97
C ALA A 165 4.92 17.46 -13.38
N ALA A 166 5.31 16.20 -13.13
CA ALA A 166 4.54 15.22 -12.36
C ALA A 166 5.30 14.86 -11.09
N GLN A 167 4.57 14.71 -9.99
CA GLN A 167 5.12 14.30 -8.71
C GLN A 167 4.42 13.03 -8.22
N ILE A 168 5.18 11.96 -8.03
CA ILE A 168 4.68 10.69 -7.54
C ILE A 168 5.28 10.41 -6.17
N TYR A 169 4.42 10.20 -5.18
CA TYR A 169 4.80 9.80 -3.84
C TYR A 169 4.65 8.30 -3.68
N VAL A 170 5.71 7.62 -3.27
CA VAL A 170 5.69 6.21 -2.89
C VAL A 170 5.74 6.15 -1.37
N ILE A 171 4.59 5.94 -0.74
CA ILE A 171 4.39 5.97 0.71
C ILE A 171 4.56 4.56 1.25
N TYR A 172 5.39 4.40 2.28
CA TYR A 172 5.76 3.11 2.85
C TYR A 172 4.86 2.66 3.98
N GLY A 173 4.91 1.36 4.27
CA GLY A 173 4.20 0.76 5.39
C GLY A 173 2.72 0.52 5.13
N LYS A 174 2.34 0.27 3.87
CA LYS A 174 0.98 -0.17 3.54
C LYS A 174 0.61 -1.41 4.34
N LEU A 175 -0.54 -1.34 4.98
CA LEU A 175 -1.11 -2.45 5.73
C LEU A 175 -2.15 -3.18 4.89
N TYR A 176 -2.18 -4.50 5.02
CA TYR A 176 -3.22 -5.33 4.40
C TYR A 176 -4.39 -5.51 5.35
N GLU A 177 -5.61 -5.40 4.84
CA GLU A 177 -6.82 -5.61 5.61
C GLU A 177 -7.34 -7.04 5.46
N TYR A 178 -7.42 -7.75 6.58
CA TYR A 178 -8.01 -9.07 6.72
C TYR A 178 -9.36 -8.93 7.39
N LYS A 179 -10.41 -9.55 6.84
CA LYS A 179 -11.80 -9.24 7.20
C LYS A 179 -12.53 -10.43 7.81
N GLY A 180 -13.48 -10.11 8.70
CA GLY A 180 -14.50 -11.04 9.15
C GLY A 180 -14.07 -12.02 10.22
N TYR A 181 -13.08 -11.66 11.02
CA TYR A 181 -12.74 -12.45 12.22
C TYR A 181 -13.79 -12.28 13.30
N LYS A 182 -13.93 -13.29 14.15
CA LYS A 182 -14.96 -13.36 15.17
C LYS A 182 -14.37 -13.74 16.53
N ILE A 183 -14.71 -12.98 17.57
CA ILE A 183 -14.53 -13.40 18.96
C ILE A 183 -15.90 -13.69 19.53
N SER A 184 -16.11 -14.93 19.98
CA SER A 184 -17.35 -15.38 20.59
C SER A 184 -17.29 -15.24 22.11
N ASN A 185 -18.46 -15.16 22.72
CA ASN A 185 -18.60 -15.22 24.19
C ASN A 185 -17.86 -16.46 24.73
N TYR A 186 -17.01 -16.24 25.72
CA TYR A 186 -16.32 -17.29 26.45
C TYR A 186 -17.05 -17.50 27.77
N ALA A 187 -17.97 -18.46 27.81
CA ALA A 187 -18.79 -18.74 28.99
C ALA A 187 -18.25 -19.97 29.76
N PRO A 188 -17.08 -19.87 30.44
CA PRO A 188 -16.46 -21.00 31.12
C PRO A 188 -17.23 -21.45 32.35
N TYR A 189 -18.09 -20.59 32.88
CA TYR A 189 -18.75 -20.85 34.16
C TYR A 189 -19.90 -21.84 34.13
N TYR A 190 -20.46 -22.10 32.92
CA TYR A 190 -21.62 -22.95 32.72
C TYR A 190 -21.33 -24.32 32.12
N TYR A 191 -20.13 -24.53 31.60
CA TYR A 191 -19.77 -25.72 30.87
C TYR A 191 -18.42 -26.26 31.31
N ALA A 192 -18.38 -27.59 31.57
CA ALA A 192 -17.13 -28.31 31.84
C ALA A 192 -16.16 -28.27 30.62
N THR A 193 -16.67 -27.92 29.47
CA THR A 193 -15.90 -27.66 28.25
C THR A 193 -16.37 -26.35 27.62
N PRO A 194 -15.46 -25.44 27.25
CA PRO A 194 -15.83 -24.19 26.59
C PRO A 194 -16.62 -24.48 25.30
N ILE A 195 -17.79 -23.85 25.15
CA ILE A 195 -18.65 -24.06 23.97
C ILE A 195 -18.03 -23.41 22.74
N ASN A 196 -17.32 -22.30 22.94
CA ASN A 196 -16.78 -21.50 21.86
C ASN A 196 -15.25 -21.57 21.85
N VAL A 197 -14.72 -22.38 20.94
CA VAL A 197 -13.27 -22.49 20.68
C VAL A 197 -12.67 -21.24 20.07
N ASN A 198 -13.48 -20.26 19.64
CA ASN A 198 -13.07 -19.01 18.97
C ASN A 198 -13.33 -17.79 19.87
N SER A 199 -13.02 -17.88 21.15
CA SER A 199 -13.18 -16.77 22.10
C SER A 199 -11.90 -15.94 22.28
N ALA A 200 -10.85 -16.31 21.57
CA ALA A 200 -9.58 -15.58 21.52
C ALA A 200 -8.94 -15.67 20.13
N PHE A 201 -7.93 -14.83 19.90
CA PHE A 201 -7.25 -14.74 18.63
C PHE A 201 -5.79 -14.34 18.80
N ASP A 202 -4.93 -14.98 18.00
CA ASP A 202 -3.53 -14.64 17.80
C ASP A 202 -3.42 -13.76 16.56
N ILE A 203 -3.11 -12.48 16.75
CA ILE A 203 -2.98 -11.51 15.66
C ILE A 203 -1.69 -11.76 14.86
N VAL A 204 -0.64 -12.27 15.50
CA VAL A 204 0.64 -12.53 14.83
C VAL A 204 0.47 -13.63 13.80
N ASP A 205 -0.10 -14.76 14.21
CA ASP A 205 -0.28 -15.94 13.36
C ASP A 205 -1.63 -15.98 12.63
N MET A 206 -2.53 -15.03 12.93
CA MET A 206 -3.87 -14.94 12.33
C MET A 206 -4.73 -16.19 12.57
N VAL A 207 -4.66 -16.75 13.76
CA VAL A 207 -5.38 -17.98 14.14
C VAL A 207 -6.26 -17.80 15.36
N TYR A 208 -7.38 -18.53 15.39
CA TYR A 208 -8.24 -18.57 16.55
C TYR A 208 -7.58 -19.35 17.69
N LYS A 209 -7.85 -18.91 18.91
CA LYS A 209 -7.38 -19.50 20.14
C LYS A 209 -8.53 -19.76 21.12
N ASN A 210 -8.27 -20.67 22.03
CA ASN A 210 -9.16 -21.00 23.12
C ASN A 210 -8.45 -20.73 24.46
N PRO A 211 -8.86 -19.75 25.27
CA PRO A 211 -8.20 -19.41 26.51
C PRO A 211 -8.11 -20.55 27.54
N ALA A 212 -8.92 -21.60 27.39
CA ALA A 212 -8.88 -22.76 28.30
C ALA A 212 -7.72 -23.73 28.03
N VAL A 213 -7.19 -23.76 26.81
CA VAL A 213 -6.23 -24.79 26.38
C VAL A 213 -5.00 -24.25 25.68
N ASP A 214 -5.10 -23.09 25.03
CA ASP A 214 -3.97 -22.47 24.34
C ASP A 214 -3.10 -21.66 25.32
N PRO A 215 -1.79 -21.56 25.08
CA PRO A 215 -0.90 -20.77 25.92
C PRO A 215 -1.29 -19.30 25.93
N ALA A 216 -1.29 -18.68 27.11
CA ALA A 216 -1.57 -17.25 27.26
C ALA A 216 -0.62 -16.37 26.41
N SER A 217 0.64 -16.83 26.19
CA SER A 217 1.62 -16.15 25.33
C SER A 217 1.18 -15.96 23.89
N ASP A 218 0.21 -16.76 23.41
CA ASP A 218 -0.27 -16.77 22.05
C ASP A 218 -1.61 -16.04 21.88
N ILE A 219 -2.12 -15.40 22.96
CA ILE A 219 -3.42 -14.75 22.94
C ILE A 219 -3.24 -13.24 22.96
N ASP A 220 -3.36 -12.63 21.80
CA ASP A 220 -3.26 -11.18 21.62
C ASP A 220 -4.58 -10.47 21.96
N ILE A 221 -5.72 -11.13 21.72
CA ILE A 221 -7.06 -10.62 22.04
C ILE A 221 -7.97 -11.77 22.44
N ALA A 222 -8.68 -11.61 23.56
CA ALA A 222 -9.70 -12.53 24.02
C ALA A 222 -10.95 -11.76 24.47
N GLU A 223 -12.10 -12.40 24.46
CA GLU A 223 -13.29 -11.85 25.11
C GLU A 223 -13.03 -11.75 26.62
N ASN A 224 -13.32 -10.57 27.17
CA ASN A 224 -13.20 -10.32 28.60
C ASN A 224 -14.53 -10.59 29.29
N THR A 225 -14.56 -11.60 30.14
CA THR A 225 -15.75 -11.97 30.91
C THR A 225 -15.92 -11.16 32.18
N ASP A 226 -14.84 -10.55 32.70
CA ASP A 226 -14.80 -9.87 34.01
C ASP A 226 -15.48 -10.73 35.12
N ASN A 227 -15.23 -12.04 35.05
CA ASN A 227 -15.90 -13.05 35.89
C ASN A 227 -17.45 -13.08 35.77
N SER A 228 -17.99 -12.57 34.68
CA SER A 228 -19.41 -12.62 34.32
C SER A 228 -19.67 -13.72 33.27
N PRO A 229 -20.79 -14.45 33.41
CA PRO A 229 -21.24 -15.34 32.36
C PRO A 229 -21.81 -14.59 31.16
N LEU A 230 -22.11 -13.30 31.32
CA LEU A 230 -22.72 -12.48 30.28
C LEU A 230 -21.65 -11.89 29.38
N PHE A 231 -21.93 -11.79 28.08
CA PHE A 231 -21.11 -11.12 27.12
C PHE A 231 -21.04 -9.61 27.39
N LEU A 232 -19.93 -9.14 27.90
CA LEU A 232 -19.78 -7.73 28.28
C LEU A 232 -19.45 -6.81 27.09
N GLY A 233 -19.17 -7.38 25.91
CA GLY A 233 -18.69 -6.62 24.76
C GLY A 233 -17.36 -5.96 25.05
N LYS A 234 -16.48 -6.63 25.76
CA LYS A 234 -15.13 -6.20 26.09
C LYS A 234 -14.12 -7.21 25.61
N PHE A 235 -12.88 -6.79 25.42
CA PHE A 235 -11.77 -7.70 25.16
C PHE A 235 -10.54 -7.33 25.99
N GLU A 236 -9.65 -8.30 26.12
CA GLU A 236 -8.39 -8.17 26.85
C GLU A 236 -7.26 -8.94 26.15
N SER A 237 -6.03 -8.69 26.56
CA SER A 237 -4.83 -9.42 26.14
C SER A 237 -4.22 -10.21 27.28
N TYR A 238 -3.62 -11.37 26.95
CA TYR A 238 -2.94 -12.24 27.94
C TYR A 238 -1.42 -12.23 27.82
N ASN A 239 -0.86 -11.61 26.76
CA ASN A 239 0.57 -11.72 26.42
C ASN A 239 1.32 -10.37 26.36
N GLY A 240 0.75 -9.34 26.96
CA GLY A 240 1.36 -8.00 26.95
C GLY A 240 1.05 -7.18 25.70
N THR A 241 0.19 -7.66 24.80
CA THR A 241 -0.39 -6.82 23.75
C THR A 241 -1.21 -5.70 24.39
N THR A 242 -1.03 -4.48 23.90
CA THR A 242 -1.73 -3.29 24.40
C THR A 242 -2.48 -2.60 23.28
N PHE A 243 -3.55 -1.89 23.68
CA PHE A 243 -4.47 -1.26 22.76
C PHE A 243 -4.62 0.24 23.09
N VAL A 244 -4.83 1.04 22.05
CA VAL A 244 -5.25 2.44 22.17
C VAL A 244 -6.50 2.61 21.30
N LYS A 245 -7.58 3.13 21.86
CA LYS A 245 -8.76 3.47 21.07
C LYS A 245 -8.45 4.72 20.24
N ALA A 246 -8.52 4.59 18.91
CA ALA A 246 -8.30 5.70 18.00
C ALA A 246 -9.50 6.67 18.00
N ASP A 247 -9.24 7.94 17.84
CA ASP A 247 -10.26 8.95 17.62
C ASP A 247 -10.74 8.99 16.16
N SER A 248 -11.73 9.84 15.88
CA SER A 248 -12.34 9.97 14.55
C SER A 248 -11.41 10.57 13.49
N SER A 249 -10.26 11.13 13.87
CA SER A 249 -9.27 11.71 12.94
C SER A 249 -8.32 10.66 12.37
N PHE A 250 -8.29 9.46 12.95
CA PHE A 250 -7.39 8.40 12.50
C PHE A 250 -7.70 7.96 11.05
N PRO A 251 -6.72 7.98 10.14
CA PRO A 251 -6.93 7.75 8.71
C PRO A 251 -7.03 6.25 8.36
N TYR A 252 -7.98 5.51 8.93
CA TYR A 252 -8.08 4.06 8.80
C TYR A 252 -7.94 3.54 7.37
N GLY A 253 -8.50 4.24 6.38
CA GLY A 253 -8.50 3.82 4.98
C GLY A 253 -7.08 3.63 4.43
N ASN A 254 -6.24 4.62 4.66
CA ASN A 254 -4.88 4.72 4.14
C ASN A 254 -3.80 4.65 5.22
N ALA A 255 -4.15 4.15 6.41
CA ALA A 255 -3.22 4.04 7.52
C ALA A 255 -2.00 3.20 7.15
N THR A 256 -0.84 3.67 7.58
CA THR A 256 0.45 3.01 7.47
C THR A 256 0.92 2.55 8.85
N ASP A 257 1.98 1.75 8.90
CA ASP A 257 2.64 1.39 10.16
C ASP A 257 3.13 2.61 10.96
N SER A 258 3.60 3.65 10.26
CA SER A 258 4.04 4.91 10.88
C SER A 258 2.87 5.69 11.49
N ASP A 259 1.68 5.66 10.84
CA ASP A 259 0.48 6.26 11.42
C ASP A 259 0.06 5.56 12.71
N ILE A 260 0.12 4.21 12.74
CA ILE A 260 -0.21 3.48 13.96
C ILE A 260 0.73 3.89 15.10
N ALA A 261 2.05 3.84 14.87
CA ALA A 261 3.04 4.18 15.88
C ALA A 261 2.84 5.61 16.41
N HIS A 262 2.55 6.57 15.51
CA HIS A 262 2.29 7.95 15.88
C HIS A 262 1.04 8.08 16.74
N TYR A 263 -0.12 7.64 16.27
CA TYR A 263 -1.38 7.78 17.01
C TYR A 263 -1.41 6.92 18.27
N PHE A 264 -0.74 5.76 18.27
CA PHE A 264 -0.59 4.94 19.48
C PHE A 264 0.14 5.71 20.59
N SER A 265 1.20 6.45 20.23
CA SER A 265 1.99 7.25 21.17
C SER A 265 1.23 8.43 21.78
N LEU A 266 0.16 8.89 21.13
CA LEU A 266 -0.69 9.98 21.62
C LEU A 266 -1.78 9.50 22.59
N GLY A 267 -2.10 8.21 22.58
CA GLY A 267 -3.17 7.65 23.38
C GLY A 267 -2.70 7.09 24.72
N THR A 268 -3.64 6.59 25.50
CA THR A 268 -3.36 5.88 26.76
C THR A 268 -3.53 4.38 26.53
N PRO A 269 -2.45 3.60 26.54
CA PRO A 269 -2.53 2.16 26.32
C PRO A 269 -3.26 1.44 27.47
N PHE A 270 -4.00 0.40 27.11
CA PHE A 270 -4.67 -0.50 28.05
C PHE A 270 -4.50 -1.96 27.57
N VAL A 271 -4.63 -2.91 28.47
CA VAL A 271 -4.64 -4.36 28.19
C VAL A 271 -6.06 -4.91 28.13
N THR A 272 -7.00 -4.26 28.82
CA THR A 272 -8.42 -4.60 28.84
C THR A 272 -9.22 -3.36 28.47
N THR A 273 -10.20 -3.50 27.57
CA THR A 273 -11.05 -2.36 27.17
C THR A 273 -11.76 -1.79 28.40
N PRO A 274 -11.65 -0.48 28.66
CA PRO A 274 -12.29 0.14 29.82
C PRO A 274 -13.82 0.10 29.73
N ASP A 275 -14.36 0.24 28.52
CA ASP A 275 -15.78 0.28 28.21
C ASP A 275 -16.14 -0.80 27.18
N SER A 276 -17.45 -1.06 27.03
CA SER A 276 -17.95 -1.92 25.97
C SER A 276 -17.59 -1.34 24.59
N ILE A 277 -17.17 -2.22 23.69
CA ILE A 277 -16.84 -1.88 22.32
C ILE A 277 -18.07 -1.45 21.51
N GLY A 278 -17.89 -0.55 20.56
CA GLY A 278 -18.92 -0.09 19.64
C GLY A 278 -18.65 -0.49 18.19
N ILE A 279 -19.70 -0.65 17.39
CA ILE A 279 -19.54 -0.85 15.94
C ILE A 279 -18.89 0.39 15.33
N GLY A 280 -17.80 0.18 14.59
CA GLY A 280 -16.99 1.26 14.01
C GLY A 280 -15.80 1.66 14.86
N ASP A 281 -15.71 1.24 16.14
CA ASP A 281 -14.54 1.47 16.97
C ASP A 281 -13.28 0.93 16.32
N ILE A 282 -12.20 1.71 16.42
CA ILE A 282 -10.88 1.37 15.90
C ILE A 282 -9.91 1.32 17.09
N TYR A 283 -9.15 0.26 17.16
CA TYR A 283 -8.12 0.05 18.17
C TYR A 283 -6.77 -0.12 17.50
N LEU A 284 -5.82 0.73 17.87
CA LEU A 284 -4.41 0.60 17.52
C LEU A 284 -3.77 -0.39 18.48
N VAL A 285 -2.98 -1.29 17.96
CA VAL A 285 -2.46 -2.44 18.70
C VAL A 285 -0.94 -2.43 18.64
N GLN A 286 -0.29 -2.52 19.80
CA GLN A 286 1.12 -2.87 19.94
C GLN A 286 1.20 -4.31 20.42
N LEU A 287 1.79 -5.19 19.59
CA LEU A 287 1.79 -6.62 19.82
C LEU A 287 2.88 -7.04 20.80
N ARG A 288 2.50 -7.78 21.83
CA ARG A 288 3.40 -8.49 22.76
C ARG A 288 4.50 -7.61 23.37
N GLY A 289 4.20 -6.32 23.56
CA GLY A 289 5.14 -5.34 24.11
C GLY A 289 6.27 -4.92 23.15
N ASP A 290 6.25 -5.36 21.89
CA ASP A 290 7.23 -4.97 20.88
C ASP A 290 6.82 -3.64 20.23
N PRO A 291 7.58 -2.54 20.40
CA PRO A 291 7.23 -1.23 19.87
C PRO A 291 7.37 -1.13 18.35
N THR A 292 7.85 -2.18 17.70
CA THR A 292 7.99 -2.23 16.23
C THR A 292 6.88 -3.05 15.55
N GLN A 293 6.08 -3.79 16.33
CA GLN A 293 5.02 -4.63 15.80
C GLN A 293 3.65 -4.05 16.13
N HIS A 294 2.96 -3.60 15.10
CA HIS A 294 1.67 -2.96 15.23
C HIS A 294 0.60 -3.61 14.34
N ALA A 295 -0.65 -3.44 14.77
CA ALA A 295 -1.82 -3.79 14.00
C ALA A 295 -2.95 -2.78 14.27
N ILE A 296 -4.02 -2.87 13.50
CA ILE A 296 -5.27 -2.14 13.73
C ILE A 296 -6.40 -3.16 13.81
N ILE A 297 -7.27 -3.01 14.79
CA ILE A 297 -8.54 -3.73 14.88
C ILE A 297 -9.65 -2.74 14.62
N LYS A 298 -10.61 -3.09 13.75
CA LYS A 298 -11.84 -2.33 13.55
C LYS A 298 -13.05 -3.22 13.83
N ILE A 299 -13.89 -2.83 14.76
CA ILE A 299 -15.11 -3.55 15.10
C ILE A 299 -16.13 -3.29 13.99
N THR A 300 -16.65 -4.38 13.39
CA THR A 300 -17.56 -4.28 12.24
C THR A 300 -18.98 -4.72 12.55
N TYR A 301 -19.16 -5.55 13.56
CA TYR A 301 -20.47 -6.01 14.01
C TYR A 301 -20.39 -6.50 15.45
N ILE A 302 -21.47 -6.35 16.19
CA ILE A 302 -21.66 -6.89 17.54
C ILE A 302 -23.02 -7.57 17.58
N LYS A 303 -23.02 -8.85 17.96
CA LYS A 303 -24.23 -9.55 18.35
C LYS A 303 -24.38 -9.36 19.87
N PRO A 304 -25.34 -8.54 20.32
CA PRO A 304 -25.42 -8.13 21.71
C PRO A 304 -25.88 -9.27 22.60
N GLU A 305 -25.60 -9.12 23.89
CA GLU A 305 -26.11 -9.94 24.96
C GLU A 305 -27.65 -9.95 24.96
N ASN A 306 -28.23 -11.15 25.11
CA ASN A 306 -29.69 -11.34 25.12
C ASN A 306 -30.28 -11.51 26.51
N GLY A 307 -29.44 -11.43 27.56
CA GLY A 307 -29.83 -11.58 28.97
C GLY A 307 -30.17 -13.01 29.38
N LYS A 308 -29.86 -14.00 28.53
CA LYS A 308 -30.06 -15.42 28.79
C LYS A 308 -28.73 -16.14 28.76
N THR A 309 -28.55 -17.05 29.69
CA THR A 309 -27.37 -17.88 29.78
C THR A 309 -27.73 -19.34 29.61
N GLY A 310 -26.82 -20.15 29.13
CA GLY A 310 -27.00 -21.58 28.97
C GLY A 310 -26.89 -22.08 27.52
N PRO A 311 -26.93 -23.42 27.30
CA PRO A 311 -26.76 -24.02 25.98
C PRO A 311 -27.71 -23.44 24.94
N GLY A 312 -27.13 -22.86 23.87
CA GLY A 312 -27.87 -22.26 22.77
C GLY A 312 -28.26 -20.79 22.98
N TYR A 313 -27.91 -20.20 24.13
CA TYR A 313 -28.13 -18.77 24.40
C TYR A 313 -26.82 -17.98 24.39
N ASP A 314 -25.70 -18.57 24.83
CA ASP A 314 -24.37 -17.93 24.87
C ASP A 314 -23.74 -17.94 23.48
N ASN A 315 -24.36 -17.22 22.55
CA ASN A 315 -23.95 -17.18 21.15
C ASN A 315 -23.64 -15.74 20.67
N GLU A 316 -23.40 -14.87 21.63
CA GLU A 316 -22.98 -13.51 21.43
C GLU A 316 -21.54 -13.48 20.89
N TYR A 317 -21.23 -12.45 20.13
CA TYR A 317 -19.90 -12.28 19.54
C TYR A 317 -19.71 -10.86 18.99
N PHE A 318 -18.49 -10.50 18.71
CA PHE A 318 -18.19 -9.39 17.82
C PHE A 318 -17.38 -9.84 16.60
N LEU A 319 -17.58 -9.13 15.50
CA LEU A 319 -16.78 -9.26 14.29
C LEU A 319 -15.84 -8.08 14.19
N PHE A 320 -14.65 -8.35 13.66
CA PHE A 320 -13.64 -7.33 13.46
C PHE A 320 -12.81 -7.59 12.21
N ASN A 321 -12.22 -6.52 11.70
CA ASN A 321 -11.19 -6.58 10.68
C ASN A 321 -9.85 -6.25 11.32
N ILE A 322 -8.78 -6.81 10.76
CA ILE A 322 -7.40 -6.53 11.16
C ILE A 322 -6.66 -5.90 9.99
N LYS A 323 -5.88 -4.84 10.26
CA LYS A 323 -4.83 -4.38 9.34
C LYS A 323 -3.47 -4.60 9.99
N LYS A 324 -2.55 -5.22 9.24
CA LYS A 324 -1.15 -5.39 9.64
C LYS A 324 -0.21 -5.51 8.43
#